data_5b874b0aba4f8703c245654224da8f04
#
_entry.id   5b874b0aba4f8703c245654224da8f04
#
_cell.length_a   1.000
_cell.length_b   1.000
_cell.length_c   1.000
_cell.angle_alpha   90.00
_cell.angle_beta   90.00
_cell.angle_gamma   90.00
#
_symmetry.space_group_name_H-M   'P 1'
#
loop_
_entity.id
_entity.type
_entity.pdbx_description
1 polymer ?
#
loop_
_entity_poly.entity_id
_entity_poly.type
_entity_poly.pdbx_seq_one_letter_code
_entity_poly.pdbx_strand_id
1 'polypeptide(L)'
;MVVMTPEMTQICKKYYPYAVCKYPDSPYFFPCKQTEGGVHGRCWLSRMFSICWEETGLGSVPGNNPRPYDFRHTFATHRIYQWMKEKRDLNALLPCLSAYMGHSHFSTTAYYIHLVPGFFSEMSDMNLNSYGNLLPEVPHEI
;
A
#
# COMPACT_ATOMS: atom_id res chain seq x y z
N MET A 1 14.30 -2.95 5.21
CA MET A 1 14.72 -2.25 3.98
C MET A 1 13.46 -1.91 3.19
N VAL A 2 13.31 -0.67 2.73
CA VAL A 2 12.18 -0.24 1.89
C VAL A 2 12.69 -0.06 0.47
N VAL A 3 12.04 -0.73 -0.49
CA VAL A 3 12.37 -0.59 -1.92
C VAL A 3 11.64 0.65 -2.45
N MET A 4 12.38 1.54 -3.09
CA MET A 4 11.86 2.78 -3.67
C MET A 4 12.09 2.81 -5.17
N THR A 5 11.16 3.42 -5.91
CA THR A 5 11.39 3.71 -7.34
C THR A 5 12.48 4.76 -7.52
N PRO A 6 13.10 4.86 -8.72
CA PRO A 6 14.08 5.90 -9.02
C PRO A 6 13.54 7.31 -8.76
N GLU A 7 12.29 7.59 -9.15
CA GLU A 7 11.61 8.88 -8.96
C GLU A 7 11.46 9.22 -7.47
N MET A 8 10.97 8.24 -6.68
CA MET A 8 10.83 8.43 -5.23
C MET A 8 12.19 8.67 -4.57
N THR A 9 13.22 7.94 -5.01
CA THR A 9 14.59 8.14 -4.54
C THR A 9 15.09 9.55 -4.83
N GLN A 10 14.79 10.11 -5.99
CA GLN A 10 15.16 11.49 -6.32
C GLN A 10 14.43 12.51 -5.44
N ILE A 11 13.13 12.32 -5.19
CA ILE A 11 12.35 13.17 -4.28
C ILE A 11 12.95 13.13 -2.87
N CYS A 12 13.25 11.95 -2.36
CA CYS A 12 13.87 11.78 -1.05
C CYS A 12 15.24 12.44 -0.97
N LYS A 13 16.07 12.34 -2.03
CA LYS A 13 17.38 12.99 -2.11
C LYS A 13 17.28 14.53 -2.13
N LYS A 14 16.24 15.09 -2.74
CA LYS A 14 15.98 16.54 -2.71
C LYS A 14 15.53 17.02 -1.33
N TYR A 15 14.73 16.21 -0.62
CA TYR A 15 14.22 16.57 0.69
C TYR A 15 15.29 16.44 1.80
N TYR A 16 16.12 15.41 1.74
CA TYR A 16 17.06 15.06 2.82
C TYR A 16 17.98 16.19 3.25
N PRO A 17 18.66 16.93 2.36
CA PRO A 17 19.52 18.06 2.74
C PRO A 17 18.77 19.14 3.53
N TYR A 18 17.50 19.39 3.18
CA TYR A 18 16.66 20.34 3.91
C TYR A 18 16.38 19.88 5.34
N ALA A 19 16.06 18.60 5.52
CA ALA A 19 15.79 18.02 6.83
C ALA A 19 17.05 18.05 7.72
N VAL A 20 18.22 17.67 7.18
CA VAL A 20 19.51 17.69 7.91
C VAL A 20 19.93 19.12 8.25
N CYS A 21 19.78 20.08 7.33
CA CYS A 21 20.11 21.48 7.61
C CYS A 21 19.29 22.03 8.79
N LYS A 22 18.03 21.63 8.89
CA LYS A 22 17.12 22.13 9.92
C LYS A 22 17.23 21.39 11.26
N TYR A 23 17.54 20.11 11.22
CA TYR A 23 17.61 19.22 12.38
C TYR A 23 18.81 18.26 12.24
N PRO A 24 20.04 18.74 12.41
CA PRO A 24 21.25 17.97 12.10
C PRO A 24 21.40 16.71 12.98
N ASP A 25 20.91 16.75 14.20
CA ASP A 25 21.03 15.65 15.17
C ASP A 25 19.83 14.69 15.16
N SER A 26 18.84 14.91 14.25
CA SER A 26 17.68 14.06 14.20
C SER A 26 17.97 12.72 13.52
N PRO A 27 17.65 11.57 14.15
CA PRO A 27 17.78 10.26 13.53
C PRO A 27 16.64 9.94 12.54
N TYR A 28 15.65 10.84 12.43
CA TYR A 28 14.46 10.61 11.62
C TYR A 28 14.55 11.28 10.25
N PHE A 29 14.12 10.57 9.23
CA PHE A 29 14.07 11.12 7.88
C PHE A 29 13.06 12.28 7.75
N PHE A 30 11.93 12.18 8.48
CA PHE A 30 10.93 13.23 8.59
C PHE A 30 10.92 13.79 10.02
N PRO A 31 11.83 14.72 10.36
CA PRO A 31 11.89 15.28 11.70
C PRO A 31 10.69 16.17 12.01
N CYS A 32 10.17 16.09 13.23
CA CYS A 32 9.03 16.86 13.68
C CYS A 32 9.47 18.18 14.33
N LYS A 33 8.91 19.30 13.86
CA LYS A 33 9.17 20.63 14.42
C LYS A 33 8.75 20.75 15.90
N GLN A 34 7.59 20.17 16.25
CA GLN A 34 7.01 20.28 17.60
C GLN A 34 7.82 19.52 18.67
N THR A 35 8.64 18.56 18.26
CA THR A 35 9.50 17.78 19.14
C THR A 35 10.99 18.01 18.83
N GLU A 36 11.34 19.18 18.30
CA GLU A 36 12.72 19.62 17.98
C GLU A 36 13.51 18.57 17.20
N GLY A 37 12.92 18.01 16.15
CA GLY A 37 13.55 16.97 15.31
C GLY A 37 13.19 15.54 15.71
N GLY A 38 12.31 15.33 16.68
CA GLY A 38 11.80 14.02 17.07
C GLY A 38 10.78 13.43 16.10
N VAL A 39 10.01 12.46 16.57
CA VAL A 39 9.02 11.73 15.77
C VAL A 39 7.69 12.44 15.71
N HIS A 40 7.01 12.37 14.57
CA HIS A 40 5.62 12.81 14.43
C HIS A 40 4.64 11.90 15.19
N GLY A 41 3.56 12.48 15.70
CA GLY A 41 2.46 11.71 16.32
C GLY A 41 1.76 10.81 15.29
N ARG A 42 1.05 9.79 15.80
CA ARG A 42 0.38 8.76 14.95
C ARG A 42 -0.55 9.33 13.88
N CYS A 43 -1.27 10.41 14.20
CA CYS A 43 -2.26 11.00 13.28
C CYS A 43 -1.66 12.01 12.29
N TRP A 44 -0.36 12.31 12.39
CA TRP A 44 0.27 13.34 11.57
C TRP A 44 0.12 13.07 10.07
N LEU A 45 0.43 11.86 9.63
CA LEU A 45 0.37 11.50 8.20
C LEU A 45 -1.06 11.63 7.65
N SER A 46 -2.04 11.12 8.38
CA SER A 46 -3.45 11.20 7.97
C SER A 46 -3.93 12.64 7.90
N ARG A 47 -3.53 13.48 8.87
CA ARG A 47 -3.86 14.90 8.88
C ARG A 47 -3.24 15.65 7.71
N MET A 48 -1.95 15.44 7.44
CA MET A 48 -1.27 16.07 6.31
C MET A 48 -1.87 15.63 4.98
N PHE A 49 -2.19 14.36 4.87
CA PHE A 49 -2.86 13.83 3.70
C PHE A 49 -4.23 14.49 3.46
N SER A 50 -5.05 14.63 4.51
CA SER A 50 -6.36 15.30 4.38
C SER A 50 -6.21 16.75 3.89
N ILE A 51 -5.25 17.50 4.44
CA ILE A 51 -4.97 18.88 3.99
C ILE A 51 -4.59 18.89 2.50
N CYS A 52 -3.63 18.05 2.10
CA CYS A 52 -3.22 17.98 0.69
C CYS A 52 -4.38 17.54 -0.22
N TRP A 53 -5.22 16.61 0.25
CA TRP A 53 -6.38 16.16 -0.51
C TRP A 53 -7.40 17.28 -0.75
N GLU A 54 -7.71 18.04 0.28
CA GLU A 54 -8.61 19.20 0.18
C GLU A 54 -8.06 20.24 -0.81
N GLU A 55 -6.76 20.50 -0.81
CA GLU A 55 -6.10 21.43 -1.74
C GLU A 55 -6.20 20.98 -3.20
N THR A 56 -6.36 19.68 -3.49
CA THR A 56 -6.52 19.18 -4.87
C THR A 56 -7.85 19.58 -5.50
N GLY A 57 -8.86 19.91 -4.69
CA GLY A 57 -10.23 20.18 -5.17
C GLY A 57 -10.97 18.96 -5.75
N LEU A 58 -10.43 17.75 -5.59
CA LEU A 58 -11.05 16.52 -6.11
C LEU A 58 -12.34 16.14 -5.38
N GLY A 59 -12.71 16.89 -4.37
CA GLY A 59 -13.91 16.67 -3.57
C GLY A 59 -13.78 15.49 -2.61
N SER A 60 -14.68 15.46 -1.65
CA SER A 60 -14.83 14.35 -0.72
C SER A 60 -16.24 13.79 -0.82
N VAL A 61 -16.37 12.48 -0.82
CA VAL A 61 -17.69 11.84 -0.64
C VAL A 61 -18.00 11.90 0.85
N PRO A 62 -19.15 12.46 1.27
CA PRO A 62 -19.51 12.53 2.69
C PRO A 62 -19.39 11.15 3.36
N GLY A 63 -18.62 11.09 4.44
CA GLY A 63 -18.39 9.86 5.20
C GLY A 63 -17.32 8.92 4.65
N ASN A 64 -16.68 9.22 3.51
CA ASN A 64 -15.69 8.35 2.90
C ASN A 64 -14.49 9.11 2.33
N ASN A 65 -13.84 9.91 3.16
CA ASN A 65 -12.61 10.59 2.75
C ASN A 65 -11.48 9.58 2.57
N PRO A 66 -10.71 9.66 1.46
CA PRO A 66 -9.59 8.78 1.22
C PRO A 66 -8.52 8.97 2.30
N ARG A 67 -7.82 7.88 2.60
CA ARG A 67 -6.76 7.82 3.62
C ARG A 67 -5.45 7.39 2.98
N PRO A 68 -4.29 7.74 3.56
CA PRO A 68 -2.99 7.27 3.05
C PRO A 68 -2.93 5.75 2.88
N TYR A 69 -3.63 5.01 3.75
CA TYR A 69 -3.65 3.55 3.71
C TYR A 69 -4.41 2.99 2.50
N ASP A 70 -5.34 3.74 1.93
CA ASP A 70 -6.13 3.31 0.77
C ASP A 70 -5.25 3.18 -0.50
N PHE A 71 -4.15 3.94 -0.59
CA PHE A 71 -3.15 3.75 -1.65
C PHE A 71 -2.48 2.37 -1.59
N ARG A 72 -2.30 1.84 -0.40
CA ARG A 72 -1.75 0.50 -0.21
C ARG A 72 -2.70 -0.57 -0.75
N HIS A 73 -3.99 -0.43 -0.48
CA HIS A 73 -5.02 -1.31 -1.02
C HIS A 73 -5.08 -1.21 -2.55
N THR A 74 -5.14 0.00 -3.07
CA THR A 74 -5.16 0.27 -4.52
C THR A 74 -3.93 -0.30 -5.21
N PHE A 75 -2.73 -0.11 -4.64
CA PHE A 75 -1.49 -0.67 -5.19
C PHE A 75 -1.55 -2.20 -5.28
N ALA A 76 -1.93 -2.88 -4.19
CA ALA A 76 -1.97 -4.34 -4.16
C ALA A 76 -2.99 -4.89 -5.16
N THR A 77 -4.21 -4.35 -5.14
CA THR A 77 -5.30 -4.76 -6.04
C THR A 77 -4.93 -4.54 -7.51
N HIS A 78 -4.38 -3.35 -7.83
CA HIS A 78 -3.97 -3.04 -9.20
C HIS A 78 -2.82 -3.92 -9.68
N ARG A 79 -1.85 -4.24 -8.80
CA ARG A 79 -0.74 -5.12 -9.15
C ARG A 79 -1.21 -6.54 -9.46
N ILE A 80 -2.10 -7.09 -8.63
CA ILE A 80 -2.69 -8.41 -8.85
C ILE A 80 -3.48 -8.42 -10.16
N TYR A 81 -4.30 -7.40 -10.40
CA TYR A 81 -5.09 -7.27 -11.64
C TYR A 81 -4.20 -7.23 -12.89
N GLN A 82 -3.09 -6.49 -12.85
CA GLN A 82 -2.13 -6.46 -13.95
C GLN A 82 -1.53 -7.84 -14.22
N TRP A 83 -1.07 -8.54 -13.18
CA TRP A 83 -0.51 -9.88 -13.31
C TRP A 83 -1.50 -10.88 -13.88
N MET A 84 -2.78 -10.77 -13.53
CA MET A 84 -3.84 -11.59 -14.12
C MET A 84 -3.97 -11.33 -15.62
N LYS A 85 -4.08 -10.04 -16.01
CA LYS A 85 -4.14 -9.68 -17.44
C LYS A 85 -2.93 -10.15 -18.24
N GLU A 86 -1.76 -10.11 -17.64
CA GLU A 86 -0.51 -10.60 -18.21
C GLU A 86 -0.40 -12.14 -18.15
N LYS A 87 -1.39 -12.84 -17.60
CA LYS A 87 -1.39 -14.29 -17.38
C LYS A 87 -0.14 -14.80 -16.65
N ARG A 88 0.33 -14.01 -15.67
CA ARG A 88 1.49 -14.34 -14.85
C ARG A 88 1.11 -15.39 -13.79
N ASP A 89 2.10 -16.15 -13.34
CA ASP A 89 1.92 -17.08 -12.22
C ASP A 89 1.73 -16.34 -10.90
N LEU A 90 0.48 -16.24 -10.45
CA LEU A 90 0.14 -15.59 -9.18
C LEU A 90 0.68 -16.34 -7.97
N ASN A 91 0.83 -17.68 -8.03
CA ASN A 91 1.39 -18.46 -6.93
C ASN A 91 2.83 -18.05 -6.62
N ALA A 92 3.61 -17.77 -7.66
CA ALA A 92 4.98 -17.29 -7.51
C ALA A 92 5.06 -15.81 -7.11
N LEU A 93 4.13 -14.98 -7.55
CA LEU A 93 4.21 -13.52 -7.39
C LEU A 93 3.55 -13.00 -6.10
N LEU A 94 2.51 -13.65 -5.60
CA LEU A 94 1.83 -13.23 -4.37
C LEU A 94 2.73 -13.26 -3.12
N PRO A 95 3.60 -14.26 -2.91
CA PRO A 95 4.58 -14.21 -1.82
C PRO A 95 5.53 -13.03 -1.91
N CYS A 96 5.95 -12.66 -3.13
CA CYS A 96 6.79 -11.48 -3.35
C CYS A 96 6.05 -10.18 -3.00
N LEU A 97 4.76 -10.08 -3.38
CA LEU A 97 3.92 -8.95 -2.98
C LEU A 97 3.73 -8.88 -1.47
N SER A 98 3.51 -10.03 -0.82
CA SER A 98 3.38 -10.13 0.63
C SER A 98 4.63 -9.60 1.35
N ALA A 99 5.80 -10.04 0.90
CA ALA A 99 7.08 -9.57 1.43
C ALA A 99 7.30 -8.07 1.18
N TYR A 100 7.00 -7.59 -0.02
CA TYR A 100 7.10 -6.17 -0.37
C TYR A 100 6.19 -5.30 0.50
N MET A 101 4.97 -5.76 0.76
CA MET A 101 4.02 -5.08 1.63
C MET A 101 4.32 -5.23 3.12
N GLY A 102 5.27 -6.08 3.50
CA GLY A 102 5.63 -6.33 4.90
C GLY A 102 4.51 -7.03 5.69
N HIS A 103 3.71 -7.88 5.03
CA HIS A 103 2.71 -8.66 5.73
C HIS A 103 3.36 -9.83 6.47
N SER A 104 3.01 -10.00 7.74
CA SER A 104 3.47 -11.15 8.56
C SER A 104 2.76 -12.45 8.20
N HIS A 105 1.55 -12.36 7.63
CA HIS A 105 0.75 -13.51 7.22
C HIS A 105 0.35 -13.37 5.75
N PHE A 106 0.49 -14.47 5.01
CA PHE A 106 0.15 -14.53 3.58
C PHE A 106 -1.35 -14.28 3.33
N SER A 107 -2.22 -14.75 4.23
CA SER A 107 -3.67 -14.54 4.16
C SER A 107 -4.06 -13.06 4.02
N THR A 108 -3.28 -12.15 4.61
CA THR A 108 -3.51 -10.70 4.47
C THR A 108 -3.31 -10.23 3.03
N THR A 109 -2.39 -10.86 2.28
CA THR A 109 -2.19 -10.54 0.86
C THR A 109 -3.23 -11.24 -0.01
N ALA A 110 -3.60 -12.48 0.30
CA ALA A 110 -4.61 -13.23 -0.42
C ALA A 110 -5.99 -12.53 -0.38
N TYR A 111 -6.28 -11.79 0.69
CA TYR A 111 -7.50 -10.97 0.78
C TYR A 111 -7.66 -10.00 -0.40
N TYR A 112 -6.58 -9.43 -0.93
CA TYR A 112 -6.65 -8.51 -2.07
C TYR A 112 -7.12 -9.17 -3.36
N ILE A 113 -7.01 -10.48 -3.49
CA ILE A 113 -7.51 -11.23 -4.64
C ILE A 113 -9.03 -11.04 -4.78
N HIS A 114 -9.76 -11.07 -3.66
CA HIS A 114 -11.22 -10.89 -3.66
C HIS A 114 -11.65 -9.47 -4.07
N LEU A 115 -10.75 -8.50 -3.96
CA LEU A 115 -11.03 -7.12 -4.32
C LEU A 115 -10.77 -6.82 -5.80
N VAL A 116 -10.21 -7.78 -6.55
CA VAL A 116 -9.93 -7.59 -7.99
C VAL A 116 -11.21 -7.82 -8.79
N PRO A 117 -11.71 -6.80 -9.53
CA PRO A 117 -12.88 -6.96 -10.37
C PRO A 117 -12.66 -8.04 -11.43
N GLY A 118 -13.64 -8.93 -11.58
CA GLY A 118 -13.58 -9.98 -12.60
C GLY A 118 -12.65 -11.15 -12.28
N PHE A 119 -12.02 -11.19 -11.10
CA PHE A 119 -11.11 -12.27 -10.72
C PHE A 119 -11.72 -13.65 -10.98
N PHE A 120 -12.93 -13.89 -10.50
CA PHE A 120 -13.58 -15.19 -10.63
C PHE A 120 -14.05 -15.51 -12.05
N SER A 121 -14.39 -14.51 -12.86
CA SER A 121 -14.80 -14.72 -14.25
C SER A 121 -13.61 -15.00 -15.16
N GLU A 122 -12.48 -14.33 -14.95
CA GLU A 122 -11.25 -14.57 -15.72
C GLU A 122 -10.51 -15.83 -15.29
N MET A 123 -10.70 -16.27 -14.02
CA MET A 123 -10.09 -17.48 -13.47
C MET A 123 -10.85 -18.76 -13.80
N SER A 124 -12.11 -18.69 -14.28
CA SER A 124 -12.84 -19.90 -14.69
C SER A 124 -12.16 -20.68 -15.82
N ASP A 125 -11.34 -20.00 -16.62
CA ASP A 125 -10.52 -20.62 -17.66
C ASP A 125 -9.15 -21.12 -17.17
N MET A 126 -8.74 -20.74 -15.95
CA MET A 126 -7.54 -21.22 -15.30
C MET A 126 -7.92 -22.27 -14.26
N ASN A 127 -7.15 -23.34 -14.22
CA ASN A 127 -7.41 -24.50 -13.36
C ASN A 127 -7.52 -24.10 -11.88
N LEU A 128 -8.76 -23.83 -11.40
CA LEU A 128 -9.09 -23.38 -10.04
C LEU A 128 -8.49 -24.26 -8.94
N ASN A 129 -8.24 -25.54 -9.24
CA ASN A 129 -7.62 -26.47 -8.31
C ASN A 129 -6.21 -26.07 -7.86
N SER A 130 -5.50 -25.25 -8.65
CA SER A 130 -4.16 -24.75 -8.29
C SER A 130 -4.20 -23.60 -7.28
N TYR A 131 -5.33 -22.94 -7.14
CA TYR A 131 -5.47 -21.76 -6.29
C TYR A 131 -6.36 -21.96 -5.06
N GLY A 132 -7.00 -23.12 -4.92
CA GLY A 132 -7.90 -23.42 -3.81
C GLY A 132 -7.25 -23.24 -2.42
N ASN A 133 -5.95 -23.53 -2.32
CA ASN A 133 -5.18 -23.36 -1.09
C ASN A 133 -4.78 -21.91 -0.77
N LEU A 134 -4.99 -20.97 -1.71
CA LEU A 134 -4.67 -19.55 -1.53
C LEU A 134 -5.86 -18.74 -1.02
N LEU A 135 -7.06 -19.27 -1.13
CA LEU A 135 -8.26 -18.59 -0.68
C LEU A 135 -8.44 -18.85 0.83
N PRO A 136 -8.60 -17.78 1.64
CA PRO A 136 -8.96 -17.97 3.03
C PRO A 136 -10.32 -18.68 3.12
N GLU A 137 -10.44 -19.66 4.00
CA GLU A 137 -11.73 -20.30 4.31
C GLU A 137 -12.71 -19.21 4.77
N VAL A 138 -13.82 -19.08 4.06
CA VAL A 138 -14.90 -18.17 4.49
C VAL A 138 -15.55 -18.85 5.70
N PRO A 139 -15.59 -18.22 6.89
CA PRO A 139 -16.33 -18.77 8.01
C PRO A 139 -17.78 -18.90 7.58
N HIS A 140 -18.32 -20.11 7.60
CA HIS A 140 -19.74 -20.33 7.48
C HIS A 140 -20.38 -19.77 8.76
N GLU A 141 -20.94 -18.57 8.69
CA GLU A 141 -21.85 -18.10 9.73
C GLU A 141 -23.09 -19.02 9.73
N ILE A 142 -23.31 -19.66 10.88
CA ILE A 142 -24.50 -20.44 11.21
C ILE A 142 -25.60 -19.49 11.67
#